data_0c255d41f73a31a1d193cca00dd85c21
#
_entry.id   0c255d41f73a31a1d193cca00dd85c21
#
_cell.length_a   1.000
_cell.length_b   1.000
_cell.length_c   1.000
_cell.angle_alpha   90.00
_cell.angle_beta   90.00
_cell.angle_gamma   90.00
#
_symmetry.space_group_name_H-M   'P 1'
#
loop_
_entity.id
_entity.type
_entity.pdbx_description
1 polymer ?
#
loop_
_entity_poly.entity_id
_entity_poly.type
_entity_poly.pdbx_seq_one_letter_code
_entity_poly.pdbx_strand_id
1 'polypeptide(L)'
;MKNPHFVRIQKILGPLVRFLFPISLEGTENLPEDRPVMLCANHSSTWDPVLFVAAIRTGYPLRIMAKKQLLNIPILGRILQNVGAFAVDRGNSDIQAVKTAIQSLKQGWNLLIFPEGTRVKDPGHAEVKGGAAMMAIRSGVDMVPVFIDTRKRPFHRVHIVIGRPYTPVYTGRKGTAGEYQANADEIMRRAYALGGIVCR
;
A
#
# COMPACT_ATOMS: atom_id res chain seq x y z
N MET A 1 -6.44 -2.97 -16.91
CA MET A 1 -6.98 -4.24 -16.33
C MET A 1 -8.03 -3.92 -15.29
N LYS A 2 -9.17 -4.63 -15.26
CA LYS A 2 -10.21 -4.41 -14.22
C LYS A 2 -10.50 -5.75 -13.56
N ASN A 3 -10.46 -5.78 -12.24
CA ASN A 3 -10.93 -6.94 -11.47
C ASN A 3 -12.44 -6.76 -11.17
N PRO A 4 -13.34 -7.54 -11.79
CA PRO A 4 -14.78 -7.37 -11.61
C PRO A 4 -15.24 -7.63 -10.17
N HIS A 5 -14.58 -8.54 -9.45
CA HIS A 5 -14.87 -8.80 -8.05
C HIS A 5 -14.47 -7.62 -7.16
N PHE A 6 -13.33 -6.99 -7.45
CA PHE A 6 -12.90 -5.77 -6.77
C PHE A 6 -13.94 -4.65 -6.91
N VAL A 7 -14.39 -4.40 -8.16
CA VAL A 7 -15.45 -3.41 -8.44
C VAL A 7 -16.73 -3.70 -7.69
N ARG A 8 -17.17 -4.97 -7.67
CA ARG A 8 -18.38 -5.38 -6.96
C ARG A 8 -18.27 -5.12 -5.45
N ILE A 9 -17.14 -5.51 -4.84
CA ILE A 9 -16.88 -5.30 -3.41
C ILE A 9 -16.83 -3.81 -3.09
N GLN A 10 -16.15 -2.98 -3.89
CA GLN A 10 -16.14 -1.53 -3.71
C GLN A 10 -17.56 -0.93 -3.76
N LYS A 11 -18.41 -1.38 -4.69
CA LYS A 11 -19.78 -0.87 -4.82
C LYS A 11 -20.69 -1.28 -3.66
N ILE A 12 -20.48 -2.46 -3.08
CA ILE A 12 -21.33 -2.98 -1.98
C ILE A 12 -20.82 -2.50 -0.62
N LEU A 13 -19.54 -2.71 -0.34
CA LEU A 13 -18.96 -2.41 0.98
C LEU A 13 -18.44 -0.98 1.10
N GLY A 14 -18.06 -0.35 -0.01
CA GLY A 14 -17.53 1.01 -0.03
C GLY A 14 -18.45 2.04 0.62
N PRO A 15 -19.75 2.10 0.28
CA PRO A 15 -20.71 3.02 0.93
C PRO A 15 -20.83 2.80 2.44
N LEU A 16 -20.86 1.54 2.90
CA LEU A 16 -20.91 1.21 4.31
C LEU A 16 -19.66 1.67 5.05
N VAL A 17 -18.49 1.42 4.48
CA VAL A 17 -17.20 1.86 5.05
C VAL A 17 -17.13 3.39 5.12
N ARG A 18 -17.56 4.09 4.07
CA ARG A 18 -17.59 5.57 4.03
C ARG A 18 -18.62 6.18 4.97
N PHE A 19 -19.72 5.47 5.25
CA PHE A 19 -20.69 5.88 6.27
C PHE A 19 -20.08 5.77 7.68
N LEU A 20 -19.41 4.65 7.96
CA LEU A 20 -18.75 4.45 9.26
C LEU A 20 -17.50 5.35 9.43
N PHE A 21 -16.78 5.59 8.38
CA PHE A 21 -15.58 6.41 8.34
C PHE A 21 -15.69 7.37 7.14
N PRO A 22 -16.22 8.58 7.34
CA PRO A 22 -16.21 9.60 6.29
C PRO A 22 -14.76 9.83 5.83
N ILE A 23 -14.47 9.59 4.53
CA ILE A 23 -13.11 9.63 4.01
C ILE A 23 -12.90 10.91 3.18
N SER A 24 -11.84 11.65 3.48
CA SER A 24 -11.26 12.67 2.61
C SER A 24 -10.06 12.06 1.88
N LEU A 25 -10.09 12.05 0.56
CA LEU A 25 -8.98 11.54 -0.27
C LEU A 25 -8.44 12.70 -1.10
N GLU A 26 -7.15 12.97 -0.95
CA GLU A 26 -6.43 14.06 -1.62
C GLU A 26 -5.25 13.50 -2.44
N GLY A 27 -4.83 14.23 -3.47
CA GLY A 27 -3.67 13.88 -4.28
C GLY A 27 -3.92 12.76 -5.29
N THR A 28 -5.16 12.48 -5.65
CA THR A 28 -5.49 11.45 -6.66
C THR A 28 -4.89 11.73 -8.03
N GLU A 29 -4.65 12.99 -8.35
CA GLU A 29 -3.96 13.48 -9.55
C GLU A 29 -2.50 13.05 -9.62
N ASN A 30 -1.91 12.66 -8.49
CA ASN A 30 -0.53 12.14 -8.42
C ASN A 30 -0.43 10.67 -8.86
N LEU A 31 -1.56 9.98 -9.09
CA LEU A 31 -1.55 8.59 -9.54
C LEU A 31 -1.41 8.53 -11.06
N PRO A 32 -0.31 7.97 -11.60
CA PRO A 32 -0.19 7.75 -13.04
C PRO A 32 -1.30 6.84 -13.57
N GLU A 33 -1.82 7.15 -14.75
CA GLU A 33 -2.84 6.33 -15.41
C GLU A 33 -2.23 5.38 -16.45
N ASP A 34 -1.06 5.71 -16.94
CA ASP A 34 -0.35 5.07 -18.05
C ASP A 34 0.62 3.97 -17.61
N ARG A 35 1.00 3.95 -16.33
CA ARG A 35 1.98 2.99 -15.80
C ARG A 35 1.66 2.56 -14.37
N PRO A 36 2.06 1.34 -13.99
CA PRO A 36 1.90 0.86 -12.61
C PRO A 36 2.82 1.58 -11.65
N VAL A 37 2.37 1.69 -10.41
CA VAL A 37 3.15 2.25 -9.30
C VAL A 37 3.05 1.37 -8.06
N MET A 38 4.03 1.53 -7.16
CA MET A 38 3.99 0.95 -5.83
C MET A 38 3.53 2.00 -4.83
N LEU A 39 2.35 1.82 -4.27
CA LEU A 39 1.78 2.68 -3.22
C LEU A 39 2.34 2.25 -1.87
N CYS A 40 3.10 3.12 -1.23
CA CYS A 40 3.76 2.88 0.05
C CYS A 40 3.04 3.67 1.14
N ALA A 41 2.25 2.98 1.97
CA ALA A 41 1.44 3.61 3.01
C ALA A 41 1.97 3.33 4.41
N ASN A 42 1.75 4.26 5.35
CA ASN A 42 1.91 4.01 6.78
C ASN A 42 0.85 3.02 7.28
N HIS A 43 1.17 2.25 8.32
CA HIS A 43 0.29 1.21 8.83
C HIS A 43 0.06 1.34 10.35
N SER A 44 -1.09 1.84 10.74
CA SER A 44 -1.47 2.02 12.15
C SER A 44 -2.67 1.17 12.57
N SER A 45 -3.46 0.67 11.60
CA SER A 45 -4.70 -0.06 11.86
C SER A 45 -4.98 -1.15 10.83
N THR A 46 -5.70 -2.18 11.22
CA THR A 46 -6.26 -3.18 10.28
C THR A 46 -7.26 -2.57 9.28
N TRP A 47 -7.76 -1.38 9.58
CA TRP A 47 -8.66 -0.64 8.69
C TRP A 47 -7.95 0.06 7.53
N ASP A 48 -6.62 0.28 7.61
CA ASP A 48 -5.88 1.04 6.58
C ASP A 48 -6.10 0.53 5.16
N PRO A 49 -5.91 -0.76 4.84
CA PRO A 49 -6.16 -1.25 3.50
C PRO A 49 -7.64 -1.17 3.10
N VAL A 50 -8.57 -1.35 4.06
CA VAL A 50 -10.01 -1.28 3.80
C VAL A 50 -10.43 0.14 3.47
N LEU A 51 -9.94 1.12 4.23
CA LEU A 51 -10.19 2.55 4.01
C LEU A 51 -9.62 3.00 2.67
N PHE A 52 -8.39 2.59 2.35
CA PHE A 52 -7.76 2.92 1.06
C PHE A 52 -8.56 2.34 -0.11
N VAL A 53 -8.96 1.05 -0.03
CA VAL A 53 -9.80 0.41 -1.06
C VAL A 53 -11.16 1.11 -1.20
N ALA A 54 -11.77 1.52 -0.09
CA ALA A 54 -13.03 2.26 -0.14
C ALA A 54 -12.88 3.68 -0.71
N ALA A 55 -11.71 4.31 -0.53
CA ALA A 55 -11.42 5.67 -0.97
C ALA A 55 -11.08 5.76 -2.45
N ILE A 56 -10.21 4.85 -2.93
CA ILE A 56 -9.68 4.91 -4.29
C ILE A 56 -10.78 4.75 -5.34
N ARG A 57 -10.58 5.35 -6.53
CA ARG A 57 -11.54 5.25 -7.64
C ARG A 57 -11.94 3.80 -7.93
N THR A 58 -13.22 3.61 -8.26
CA THR A 58 -13.77 2.30 -8.56
C THR A 58 -13.08 1.67 -9.76
N GLY A 59 -12.63 0.42 -9.59
CA GLY A 59 -11.95 -0.32 -10.65
C GLY A 59 -10.48 0.06 -10.85
N TYR A 60 -9.87 0.80 -9.92
CA TYR A 60 -8.43 1.04 -9.94
C TYR A 60 -7.68 -0.31 -9.91
N PRO A 61 -6.72 -0.55 -10.83
CA PRO A 61 -6.04 -1.84 -10.94
C PRO A 61 -5.07 -2.03 -9.77
N LEU A 62 -5.58 -2.48 -8.63
CA LEU A 62 -4.85 -2.58 -7.37
C LEU A 62 -4.70 -4.04 -6.94
N ARG A 63 -3.51 -4.38 -6.46
CA ARG A 63 -3.22 -5.57 -5.64
C ARG A 63 -2.70 -5.15 -4.27
N ILE A 64 -2.91 -6.01 -3.28
CA ILE A 64 -2.54 -5.73 -1.88
C ILE A 64 -1.74 -6.90 -1.34
N MET A 65 -0.61 -6.61 -0.71
CA MET A 65 0.16 -7.62 0.01
C MET A 65 -0.41 -7.80 1.42
N ALA A 66 -1.02 -8.95 1.68
CA ALA A 66 -1.70 -9.24 2.95
C ALA A 66 -1.03 -10.38 3.72
N LYS A 67 -1.06 -10.32 5.06
CA LYS A 67 -0.55 -11.39 5.92
C LYS A 67 -1.28 -12.71 5.62
N LYS A 68 -0.54 -13.82 5.42
CA LYS A 68 -1.07 -15.15 5.08
C LYS A 68 -2.21 -15.60 5.98
N GLN A 69 -2.10 -15.35 7.29
CA GLN A 69 -3.12 -15.73 8.27
C GLN A 69 -4.47 -15.04 8.02
N LEU A 70 -4.50 -13.83 7.44
CA LEU A 70 -5.75 -13.14 7.14
C LEU A 70 -6.50 -13.79 5.97
N LEU A 71 -5.77 -14.39 5.03
CA LEU A 71 -6.36 -15.08 3.88
C LEU A 71 -6.96 -16.45 4.26
N ASN A 72 -6.59 -16.99 5.42
CA ASN A 72 -7.13 -18.24 5.94
C ASN A 72 -8.40 -18.05 6.78
N ILE A 73 -8.80 -16.81 7.09
CA ILE A 73 -10.03 -16.53 7.83
C ILE A 73 -11.21 -16.71 6.87
N PRO A 74 -12.20 -17.58 7.19
CA PRO A 74 -13.40 -17.74 6.39
C PRO A 74 -14.08 -16.38 6.12
N ILE A 75 -14.68 -16.20 4.95
CA ILE A 75 -15.31 -14.96 4.48
C ILE A 75 -14.30 -13.84 4.24
N LEU A 76 -13.52 -13.40 5.26
CA LEU A 76 -12.51 -12.34 5.11
C LEU A 76 -11.46 -12.73 4.06
N GLY A 77 -10.94 -13.95 4.10
CA GLY A 77 -9.97 -14.43 3.12
C GLY A 77 -10.51 -14.40 1.68
N ARG A 78 -11.77 -14.79 1.48
CA ARG A 78 -12.44 -14.68 0.16
C ARG A 78 -12.59 -13.23 -0.29
N ILE A 79 -12.98 -12.33 0.61
CA ILE A 79 -13.06 -10.89 0.30
C ILE A 79 -11.70 -10.35 -0.10
N LEU A 80 -10.65 -10.65 0.68
CA LEU A 80 -9.29 -10.21 0.40
C LEU A 80 -8.77 -10.75 -0.94
N GLN A 81 -8.96 -12.03 -1.25
CA GLN A 81 -8.59 -12.61 -2.53
C GLN A 81 -9.35 -11.94 -3.69
N ASN A 82 -10.63 -11.71 -3.53
CA ASN A 82 -11.45 -11.04 -4.53
C ASN A 82 -11.04 -9.59 -4.80
N VAL A 83 -10.52 -8.88 -3.79
CA VAL A 83 -9.92 -7.55 -4.00
C VAL A 83 -8.48 -7.60 -4.52
N GLY A 84 -7.98 -8.78 -4.90
CA GLY A 84 -6.64 -8.94 -5.47
C GLY A 84 -5.53 -9.02 -4.43
N ALA A 85 -5.86 -9.30 -3.16
CA ALA A 85 -4.84 -9.52 -2.15
C ALA A 85 -4.14 -10.87 -2.36
N PHE A 86 -2.84 -10.91 -2.13
CA PHE A 86 -2.04 -12.13 -2.12
C PHE A 86 -1.25 -12.26 -0.82
N ALA A 87 -0.96 -13.51 -0.47
CA ALA A 87 -0.33 -13.87 0.80
C ALA A 87 1.12 -13.41 0.88
N VAL A 88 1.54 -12.95 2.07
CA VAL A 88 2.93 -12.84 2.47
C VAL A 88 3.13 -13.47 3.84
N ASP A 89 4.15 -14.31 3.97
CA ASP A 89 4.63 -14.81 5.25
C ASP A 89 5.66 -13.83 5.81
N ARG A 90 5.26 -13.05 6.82
CA ARG A 90 6.11 -11.99 7.41
C ARG A 90 7.18 -12.53 8.36
N GLY A 91 7.11 -13.82 8.73
CA GLY A 91 8.06 -14.47 9.64
C GLY A 91 9.32 -15.00 8.95
N ASN A 92 9.25 -15.20 7.63
CA ASN A 92 10.34 -15.74 6.81
C ASN A 92 10.54 -14.87 5.57
N SER A 93 11.71 -14.99 4.95
CA SER A 93 11.96 -14.38 3.63
C SER A 93 11.06 -15.03 2.57
N ASP A 94 9.86 -14.50 2.38
CA ASP A 94 8.87 -15.06 1.45
C ASP A 94 9.22 -14.67 0.00
N ILE A 95 10.12 -15.45 -0.59
CA ILE A 95 10.57 -15.27 -1.97
C ILE A 95 9.39 -15.34 -2.95
N GLN A 96 8.39 -16.16 -2.66
CA GLN A 96 7.22 -16.31 -3.53
C GLN A 96 6.35 -15.07 -3.51
N ALA A 97 6.13 -14.45 -2.36
CA ALA A 97 5.41 -13.19 -2.25
C ALA A 97 6.14 -12.06 -3.00
N VAL A 98 7.47 -12.00 -2.89
CA VAL A 98 8.30 -11.03 -3.63
C VAL A 98 8.18 -11.24 -5.14
N LYS A 99 8.27 -12.49 -5.62
CA LYS A 99 8.09 -12.81 -7.04
C LYS A 99 6.71 -12.41 -7.54
N THR A 100 5.66 -12.70 -6.77
CA THR A 100 4.27 -12.34 -7.08
C THR A 100 4.08 -10.82 -7.15
N ALA A 101 4.68 -10.07 -6.22
CA ALA A 101 4.66 -8.60 -6.23
C ALA A 101 5.30 -8.03 -7.51
N ILE A 102 6.54 -8.45 -7.81
CA ILE A 102 7.28 -8.01 -8.99
C ILE A 102 6.51 -8.35 -10.28
N GLN A 103 5.99 -9.58 -10.37
CA GLN A 103 5.20 -10.01 -11.53
C GLN A 103 3.92 -9.19 -11.67
N SER A 104 3.23 -8.88 -10.57
CA SER A 104 2.02 -8.05 -10.58
C SER A 104 2.30 -6.66 -11.14
N LEU A 105 3.35 -6.00 -10.66
CA LEU A 105 3.78 -4.69 -11.16
C LEU A 105 4.12 -4.76 -12.66
N LYS A 106 4.90 -5.74 -13.09
CA LYS A 106 5.24 -5.93 -14.51
C LYS A 106 4.04 -6.22 -15.41
N GLN A 107 2.97 -6.77 -14.86
CA GLN A 107 1.70 -6.99 -15.54
C GLN A 107 0.80 -5.73 -15.57
N GLY A 108 1.24 -4.60 -15.03
CA GLY A 108 0.48 -3.35 -15.03
C GLY A 108 -0.48 -3.18 -13.84
N TRP A 109 -0.38 -4.02 -12.78
CA TRP A 109 -1.11 -3.82 -11.54
C TRP A 109 -0.37 -2.84 -10.63
N ASN A 110 -1.09 -1.92 -10.03
CA ASN A 110 -0.57 -1.16 -8.88
C ASN A 110 -0.49 -2.06 -7.66
N LEU A 111 0.48 -1.81 -6.78
CA LEU A 111 0.65 -2.59 -5.56
C LEU A 111 0.59 -1.69 -4.33
N LEU A 112 -0.35 -1.93 -3.43
CA LEU A 112 -0.35 -1.32 -2.10
C LEU A 112 0.46 -2.18 -1.14
N ILE A 113 1.43 -1.56 -0.51
CA ILE A 113 2.30 -2.16 0.50
C ILE A 113 2.45 -1.25 1.71
N PHE A 114 2.70 -1.86 2.85
CA PHE A 114 3.03 -1.20 4.11
C PHE A 114 4.49 -1.53 4.46
N PRO A 115 5.47 -0.67 4.13
CA PRO A 115 6.91 -0.98 4.27
C PRO A 115 7.36 -1.26 5.71
N GLU A 116 6.61 -0.79 6.69
CA GLU A 116 6.83 -1.08 8.12
C GLU A 116 6.66 -2.57 8.46
N GLY A 117 5.97 -3.34 7.61
CA GLY A 117 5.76 -4.77 7.79
C GLY A 117 4.88 -5.17 8.97
N THR A 118 4.55 -4.25 9.85
CA THR A 118 3.65 -4.42 11.00
C THR A 118 2.88 -3.14 11.28
N ARG A 119 1.92 -3.19 12.19
CA ARG A 119 1.20 -1.97 12.61
C ARG A 119 2.02 -1.21 13.63
N VAL A 120 2.19 0.08 13.38
CA VAL A 120 3.00 0.99 14.20
C VAL A 120 2.11 1.80 15.12
N LYS A 121 2.46 1.83 16.41
CA LYS A 121 1.74 2.61 17.43
C LYS A 121 2.30 4.03 17.56
N ASP A 122 3.60 4.18 17.32
CA ASP A 122 4.31 5.46 17.40
C ASP A 122 4.76 5.89 16.00
N PRO A 123 3.99 6.77 15.34
CA PRO A 123 4.29 7.23 14.01
C PRO A 123 5.64 7.96 13.95
N GLY A 124 6.45 7.66 12.95
CA GLY A 124 7.76 8.31 12.75
C GLY A 124 8.95 7.59 13.40
N HIS A 125 8.70 6.54 14.22
CA HIS A 125 9.75 5.72 14.83
C HIS A 125 9.69 4.25 14.35
N ALA A 126 9.02 3.98 13.26
CA ALA A 126 8.89 2.63 12.73
C ALA A 126 10.15 2.19 12.00
N GLU A 127 10.58 0.98 12.27
CA GLU A 127 11.55 0.30 11.42
C GLU A 127 10.93 0.03 10.04
N VAL A 128 11.55 0.54 9.00
CA VAL A 128 11.12 0.36 7.61
C VAL A 128 11.93 -0.76 6.96
N LYS A 129 11.29 -1.61 6.19
CA LYS A 129 11.97 -2.72 5.49
C LYS A 129 12.29 -2.37 4.05
N GLY A 130 13.55 -2.53 3.64
CA GLY A 130 14.04 -2.27 2.29
C GLY A 130 13.39 -3.13 1.19
N GLY A 131 12.61 -4.14 1.56
CA GLY A 131 11.93 -5.04 0.62
C GLY A 131 10.98 -4.34 -0.35
N ALA A 132 10.30 -3.27 0.08
CA ALA A 132 9.44 -2.48 -0.79
C ALA A 132 10.24 -1.82 -1.92
N ALA A 133 11.31 -1.12 -1.57
CA ALA A 133 12.19 -0.46 -2.55
C ALA A 133 12.85 -1.48 -3.49
N MET A 134 13.30 -2.63 -2.97
CA MET A 134 13.84 -3.71 -3.80
C MET A 134 12.82 -4.16 -4.86
N MET A 135 11.55 -4.36 -4.48
CA MET A 135 10.50 -4.78 -5.43
C MET A 135 10.22 -3.70 -6.47
N ALA A 136 10.15 -2.42 -6.07
CA ALA A 136 9.98 -1.29 -6.99
C ALA A 136 11.13 -1.20 -8.00
N ILE A 137 12.38 -1.23 -7.54
CA ILE A 137 13.59 -1.17 -8.39
C ILE A 137 13.60 -2.34 -9.37
N ARG A 138 13.35 -3.56 -8.91
CA ARG A 138 13.35 -4.76 -9.78
C ARG A 138 12.19 -4.81 -10.76
N SER A 139 11.15 -4.06 -10.52
CA SER A 139 9.99 -3.94 -11.40
C SER A 139 10.09 -2.74 -12.34
N GLY A 140 11.01 -1.79 -12.06
CA GLY A 140 11.16 -0.56 -12.83
C GLY A 140 9.98 0.41 -12.64
N VAL A 141 9.40 0.47 -11.43
CA VAL A 141 8.23 1.31 -11.14
C VAL A 141 8.54 2.37 -10.10
N ASP A 142 7.85 3.50 -10.20
CA ASP A 142 7.88 4.55 -9.19
C ASP A 142 7.18 4.10 -7.90
N MET A 143 7.62 4.68 -6.78
CA MET A 143 6.98 4.55 -5.47
C MET A 143 6.14 5.80 -5.21
N VAL A 144 4.93 5.62 -4.71
CA VAL A 144 4.02 6.72 -4.37
C VAL A 144 3.78 6.71 -2.87
N PRO A 145 4.15 7.78 -2.14
CA PRO A 145 3.91 7.86 -0.72
C PRO A 145 2.43 8.09 -0.45
N VAL A 146 1.88 7.36 0.51
CA VAL A 146 0.49 7.49 0.95
C VAL A 146 0.46 7.67 2.45
N PHE A 147 -0.22 8.70 2.91
CA PHE A 147 -0.52 8.87 4.33
C PHE A 147 -1.97 8.51 4.59
N ILE A 148 -2.20 7.72 5.63
CA ILE A 148 -3.53 7.40 6.15
C ILE A 148 -3.55 7.82 7.61
N ASP A 149 -4.53 8.61 8.01
CA ASP A 149 -4.67 9.07 9.39
C ASP A 149 -4.37 7.97 10.40
N THR A 150 -3.57 8.28 11.42
CA THR A 150 -3.18 7.30 12.44
C THR A 150 -4.29 7.05 13.45
N ARG A 151 -5.16 8.05 13.69
CA ARG A 151 -6.31 7.94 14.60
C ARG A 151 -7.59 7.74 13.80
N LYS A 152 -8.21 6.59 13.96
CA LYS A 152 -9.46 6.23 13.28
C LYS A 152 -10.55 5.96 14.31
N ARG A 153 -11.62 6.74 14.25
CA ARG A 153 -12.80 6.56 15.10
C ARG A 153 -14.04 6.49 14.21
N PRO A 154 -14.98 5.58 14.47
CA PRO A 154 -16.26 5.56 13.75
C PRO A 154 -16.91 6.94 13.75
N PHE A 155 -17.52 7.30 12.63
CA PHE A 155 -18.20 8.58 12.37
C PHE A 155 -17.31 9.83 12.41
N HIS A 156 -15.99 9.67 12.48
CA HIS A 156 -15.04 10.77 12.35
C HIS A 156 -14.34 10.66 10.99
N ARG A 157 -14.02 11.83 10.44
CA ARG A 157 -13.33 11.92 9.14
C ARG A 157 -11.94 11.31 9.23
N VAL A 158 -11.61 10.51 8.23
CA VAL A 158 -10.26 9.94 8.02
C VAL A 158 -9.67 10.58 6.77
N HIS A 159 -8.51 11.21 6.92
CA HIS A 159 -7.78 11.78 5.80
C HIS A 159 -6.83 10.74 5.21
N ILE A 160 -6.84 10.65 3.88
CA ILE A 160 -5.90 9.87 3.09
C ILE A 160 -5.29 10.83 2.09
N VAL A 161 -3.96 10.93 2.08
CA VAL A 161 -3.23 11.84 1.21
C VAL A 161 -2.27 11.03 0.35
N ILE A 162 -2.35 11.18 -0.97
CA ILE A 162 -1.48 10.56 -1.95
C ILE A 162 -0.46 11.61 -2.41
N GLY A 163 0.82 11.35 -2.17
CA GLY A 163 1.89 12.24 -2.56
C GLY A 163 2.36 12.03 -3.99
N ARG A 164 3.31 12.85 -4.43
CA ARG A 164 3.91 12.75 -5.76
C ARG A 164 4.74 11.48 -5.91
N PRO A 165 4.75 10.86 -7.11
CA PRO A 165 5.62 9.71 -7.39
C PRO A 165 7.08 10.03 -7.11
N TYR A 166 7.77 9.04 -6.59
CA TYR A 166 9.20 9.06 -6.28
C TYR A 166 9.88 7.93 -7.05
N THR A 167 10.79 8.30 -7.94
CA THR A 167 11.62 7.32 -8.66
C THR A 167 12.76 6.87 -7.76
N PRO A 168 12.88 5.57 -7.42
CA PRO A 168 13.97 5.08 -6.57
C PRO A 168 15.35 5.38 -7.16
N VAL A 169 16.30 5.79 -6.31
CA VAL A 169 17.69 6.07 -6.71
C VAL A 169 18.55 4.87 -6.36
N TYR A 170 19.25 4.32 -7.36
CA TYR A 170 20.12 3.16 -7.20
C TYR A 170 21.20 3.09 -8.29
N THR A 171 22.23 2.29 -8.05
CA THR A 171 23.33 2.07 -8.98
C THR A 171 23.25 0.69 -9.65
N GLY A 172 23.81 0.58 -10.84
CA GLY A 172 23.82 -0.66 -11.61
C GLY A 172 22.42 -1.15 -12.01
N ARG A 173 22.30 -2.44 -12.28
CA ARG A 173 21.02 -3.03 -12.80
C ARG A 173 20.01 -3.40 -11.71
N LYS A 174 20.43 -3.56 -10.46
CA LYS A 174 19.59 -4.16 -9.40
C LYS A 174 19.60 -3.37 -8.10
N GLY A 175 20.53 -2.43 -7.92
CA GLY A 175 20.76 -1.77 -6.65
C GLY A 175 21.39 -2.69 -5.58
N THR A 176 21.73 -2.11 -4.45
CA THR A 176 22.33 -2.77 -3.27
C THR A 176 21.35 -2.80 -2.09
N ALA A 177 21.64 -3.57 -1.07
CA ALA A 177 20.83 -3.63 0.16
C ALA A 177 20.75 -2.26 0.86
N GLY A 178 21.84 -1.50 0.90
CA GLY A 178 21.87 -0.14 1.45
C GLY A 178 20.98 0.83 0.68
N GLU A 179 21.00 0.76 -0.66
CA GLU A 179 20.13 1.59 -1.50
C GLU A 179 18.66 1.20 -1.34
N TYR A 180 18.33 -0.08 -1.17
CA TYR A 180 16.95 -0.50 -0.87
C TYR A 180 16.47 0.10 0.44
N GLN A 181 17.32 0.09 1.47
CA GLN A 181 16.98 0.66 2.76
C GLN A 181 16.81 2.18 2.65
N ALA A 182 17.76 2.89 2.03
CA ALA A 182 17.70 4.33 1.85
C ALA A 182 16.43 4.79 1.10
N ASN A 183 16.05 4.08 0.02
CA ASN A 183 14.81 4.38 -0.71
C ASN A 183 13.55 4.06 0.11
N ALA A 184 13.58 3.00 0.92
CA ALA A 184 12.45 2.64 1.79
C ALA A 184 12.26 3.68 2.91
N ASP A 185 13.34 4.16 3.51
CA ASP A 185 13.31 5.22 4.53
C ASP A 185 12.81 6.53 3.91
N GLU A 186 13.30 6.89 2.74
CA GLU A 186 12.89 8.12 2.05
C GLU A 186 11.41 8.11 1.66
N ILE A 187 10.88 7.01 1.13
CA ILE A 187 9.47 6.94 0.77
C ILE A 187 8.56 7.03 1.99
N MET A 188 8.95 6.43 3.12
CA MET A 188 8.17 6.52 4.36
C MET A 188 8.29 7.90 5.01
N ARG A 189 9.46 8.53 4.96
CA ARG A 189 9.64 9.92 5.38
C ARG A 189 8.68 10.84 4.61
N ARG A 190 8.57 10.67 3.29
CA ARG A 190 7.60 11.40 2.45
C ARG A 190 6.15 11.10 2.84
N ALA A 191 5.82 9.83 3.07
CA ALA A 191 4.48 9.44 3.46
C ALA A 191 4.06 10.10 4.79
N TYR A 192 4.92 10.07 5.80
CA TYR A 192 4.64 10.70 7.08
C TYR A 192 4.59 12.23 7.00
N ALA A 193 5.43 12.85 6.16
CA ALA A 193 5.41 14.30 5.94
C ALA A 193 4.07 14.79 5.37
N LEU A 194 3.36 13.99 4.56
CA LEU A 194 2.00 14.30 4.08
C LEU A 194 0.99 14.47 5.24
N GLY A 195 1.22 13.79 6.36
CA GLY A 195 0.43 13.91 7.57
C GLY A 195 0.99 14.88 8.60
N GLY A 196 2.03 15.67 8.25
CA GLY A 196 2.69 16.60 9.18
C GLY A 196 3.52 15.91 10.24
N ILE A 197 3.88 14.64 10.08
CA ILE A 197 4.69 13.87 11.04
C ILE A 197 6.15 13.88 10.58
N VAL A 198 7.03 14.27 11.48
CA VAL A 198 8.48 14.25 11.24
C VAL A 198 9.03 12.91 11.70
N CYS A 199 9.65 12.15 10.77
CA CYS A 199 10.41 10.93 11.13
C CYS A 199 11.74 11.35 11.78
N ARG A 200 12.09 10.73 12.88
CA ARG A 200 13.33 10.91 13.63
C ARG A 200 14.25 9.72 13.43
#